data_2d1921cb031c342307f4eebcff1e02a8
#
_entry.id   2d1921cb031c342307f4eebcff1e02a8
#
_cell.length_a   1.000
_cell.length_b   1.000
_cell.length_c   1.000
_cell.angle_alpha   90.00
_cell.angle_beta   90.00
_cell.angle_gamma   90.00
#
_symmetry.space_group_name_H-M   'P 1'
#
loop_
_entity.id
_entity.type
_entity.pdbx_description
1 polymer ?
#
loop_
_entity_poly.entity_id
_entity_poly.type
_entity_poly.pdbx_seq_one_letter_code
_entity_poly.pdbx_strand_id
1 'polypeptide(L)'
;MKKIDLYILREFLTTFIIVSIFFTLISLIVDVFENLNRFIDNEVSANILIDYYKASLPSMISVTIPVSCLVSSVFTYGMMIQRKEWLVFKSSGLSLYRLSTPVLLLGLLLSIGSFYFDNSIVIDNNKTKNEIKSTYMSKNKGRAKNKSVFENVYFQKNQKDLIALEKFNSNNNVALNLNFLEVEDGMLLKRIDSKKAIWHAELNQWNLYDFSIRDFDREGLEKNVIISKNDSLI
;
A
#
# COMPACT_ATOMS: atom_id res chain seq x y z
N MET A 1 -35.84 10.58 2.75
CA MET A 1 -35.47 9.71 3.89
C MET A 1 -36.56 9.75 4.93
N LYS A 2 -36.97 8.59 5.46
CA LYS A 2 -37.94 8.55 6.57
C LYS A 2 -37.22 8.89 7.89
N LYS A 3 -37.93 9.41 8.89
CA LYS A 3 -37.35 9.75 10.21
C LYS A 3 -36.55 8.60 10.84
N ILE A 4 -36.97 7.35 10.56
CA ILE A 4 -36.30 6.12 11.01
C ILE A 4 -34.90 5.96 10.36
N ASP A 5 -34.75 6.26 9.07
CA ASP A 5 -33.47 6.18 8.39
C ASP A 5 -32.45 7.13 9.01
N LEU A 6 -32.88 8.35 9.30
CA LEU A 6 -32.05 9.36 9.93
C LEU A 6 -31.65 8.97 11.36
N TYR A 7 -32.57 8.34 12.11
CA TYR A 7 -32.30 7.82 13.45
C TYR A 7 -31.22 6.74 13.41
N ILE A 8 -31.38 5.73 12.54
CA ILE A 8 -30.41 4.65 12.39
C ILE A 8 -29.03 5.18 11.95
N LEU A 9 -28.99 6.10 10.98
CA LEU A 9 -27.76 6.71 10.50
C LEU A 9 -27.04 7.50 11.60
N ARG A 10 -27.79 8.27 12.42
CA ARG A 10 -27.21 9.02 13.53
C ARG A 10 -26.58 8.09 14.57
N GLU A 11 -27.30 7.03 14.96
CA GLU A 11 -26.82 6.04 15.94
C GLU A 11 -25.56 5.34 15.41
N PHE A 12 -25.60 4.92 14.13
CA PHE A 12 -24.44 4.31 13.49
C PHE A 12 -23.23 5.26 13.42
N LEU A 13 -23.41 6.51 12.96
CA LEU A 13 -22.32 7.47 12.85
C LEU A 13 -21.70 7.81 14.21
N THR A 14 -22.53 7.97 15.25
CA THR A 14 -22.03 8.22 16.60
C THR A 14 -21.16 7.03 17.07
N THR A 15 -21.65 5.81 16.91
CA THR A 15 -20.91 4.60 17.27
C THR A 15 -19.65 4.46 16.43
N PHE A 16 -19.73 4.73 15.12
CA PHE A 16 -18.60 4.65 14.20
C PHE A 16 -17.47 5.60 14.59
N ILE A 17 -17.78 6.85 14.92
CA ILE A 17 -16.76 7.83 15.34
C ILE A 17 -16.08 7.37 16.64
N ILE A 18 -16.86 6.94 17.63
CA ILE A 18 -16.32 6.45 18.92
C ILE A 18 -15.40 5.25 18.71
N VAL A 19 -15.87 4.26 17.94
CA VAL A 19 -15.11 3.02 17.67
C VAL A 19 -13.87 3.31 16.84
N SER A 20 -13.96 4.21 15.83
CA SER A 20 -12.83 4.61 15.01
C SER A 20 -11.74 5.30 15.83
N ILE A 21 -12.11 6.23 16.72
CA ILE A 21 -11.15 6.86 17.64
C ILE A 21 -10.51 5.81 18.54
N PHE A 22 -11.29 4.89 19.10
CA PHE A 22 -10.78 3.84 19.96
C PHE A 22 -9.75 2.94 19.26
N PHE A 23 -10.05 2.44 18.07
CA PHE A 23 -9.09 1.62 17.30
C PHE A 23 -7.87 2.42 16.84
N THR A 24 -8.04 3.68 16.49
CA THR A 24 -6.90 4.54 16.12
C THR A 24 -5.97 4.77 17.32
N LEU A 25 -6.51 4.98 18.51
CA LEU A 25 -5.71 5.11 19.74
C LEU A 25 -4.96 3.82 20.07
N ILE A 26 -5.62 2.67 19.96
CA ILE A 26 -4.96 1.37 20.15
C ILE A 26 -3.83 1.20 19.13
N SER A 27 -4.09 1.48 17.83
CA SER A 27 -3.08 1.39 16.78
C SER A 27 -1.87 2.29 17.06
N LEU A 28 -2.12 3.49 17.57
CA LEU A 28 -1.06 4.43 17.95
C LEU A 28 -0.24 3.90 19.13
N ILE A 29 -0.90 3.37 20.16
CA ILE A 29 -0.21 2.79 21.32
C ILE A 29 0.67 1.61 20.90
N VAL A 30 0.15 0.71 20.07
CA VAL A 30 0.91 -0.43 19.54
C VAL A 30 2.13 0.04 18.74
N ASP A 31 1.98 0.99 17.82
CA ASP A 31 3.09 1.54 17.02
C ASP A 31 4.16 2.21 17.91
N VAL A 32 3.74 2.90 18.98
CA VAL A 32 4.69 3.47 19.96
C VAL A 32 5.52 2.37 20.62
N PHE A 33 4.90 1.30 21.10
CA PHE A 33 5.62 0.20 21.75
C PHE A 33 6.52 -0.56 20.77
N GLU A 34 6.08 -0.80 19.54
CA GLU A 34 6.89 -1.47 18.52
C GLU A 34 8.14 -0.66 18.13
N ASN A 35 8.05 0.66 18.11
CA ASN A 35 9.15 1.53 17.70
C ASN A 35 9.93 2.13 18.88
N LEU A 36 9.52 1.87 20.14
CA LEU A 36 10.09 2.48 21.34
C LEU A 36 11.62 2.30 21.42
N ASN A 37 12.11 1.08 21.25
CA ASN A 37 13.55 0.80 21.26
C ASN A 37 14.31 1.60 20.19
N ARG A 38 13.70 1.77 18.99
CA ARG A 38 14.31 2.54 17.91
C ARG A 38 14.37 4.01 18.22
N PHE A 39 13.39 4.55 18.93
CA PHE A 39 13.39 5.95 19.36
C PHE A 39 14.46 6.21 20.40
N ILE A 40 14.60 5.31 21.38
CA ILE A 40 15.60 5.42 22.46
C ILE A 40 17.01 5.22 21.92
N ASP A 41 17.24 4.13 21.17
CA ASP A 41 18.58 3.77 20.64
C ASP A 41 19.16 4.85 19.70
N ASN A 42 18.31 5.62 19.04
CA ASN A 42 18.74 6.68 18.13
C ASN A 42 18.62 8.10 18.74
N GLU A 43 18.27 8.22 20.02
CA GLU A 43 18.11 9.51 20.73
C GLU A 43 17.23 10.50 19.96
N VAL A 44 16.08 10.02 19.44
CA VAL A 44 15.18 10.83 18.61
C VAL A 44 14.55 11.92 19.45
N SER A 45 14.65 13.19 19.02
CA SER A 45 14.07 14.31 19.75
C SER A 45 12.54 14.27 19.74
N ALA A 46 11.91 14.81 20.78
CA ALA A 46 10.44 14.82 20.92
C ALA A 46 9.72 15.50 19.74
N ASN A 47 10.31 16.54 19.16
CA ASN A 47 9.72 17.25 18.02
C ASN A 47 9.63 16.34 16.78
N ILE A 48 10.68 15.57 16.51
CA ILE A 48 10.71 14.61 15.38
C ILE A 48 9.69 13.48 15.61
N LEU A 49 9.53 13.06 16.88
CA LEU A 49 8.51 12.07 17.26
C LEU A 49 7.09 12.58 16.96
N ILE A 50 6.80 13.82 17.33
CA ILE A 50 5.50 14.43 17.05
C ILE A 50 5.24 14.51 15.54
N ASP A 51 6.24 14.90 14.75
CA ASP A 51 6.10 14.98 13.29
C ASP A 51 5.94 13.58 12.65
N TYR A 52 6.64 12.57 13.18
CA TYR A 52 6.45 11.18 12.78
C TYR A 52 5.01 10.71 13.04
N TYR A 53 4.45 10.97 14.23
CA TYR A 53 3.09 10.55 14.54
C TYR A 53 2.04 11.37 13.80
N LYS A 54 2.23 12.67 13.56
CA LYS A 54 1.37 13.46 12.67
C LYS A 54 1.30 12.85 11.27
N ALA A 55 2.43 12.45 10.71
CA ALA A 55 2.50 11.80 9.41
C ALA A 55 1.94 10.35 9.42
N SER A 56 1.96 9.66 10.58
CA SER A 56 1.47 8.29 10.72
C SER A 56 -0.06 8.21 10.92
N LEU A 57 -0.67 9.21 11.55
CA LEU A 57 -2.10 9.22 11.90
C LEU A 57 -3.04 8.96 10.71
N PRO A 58 -2.88 9.58 9.53
CA PRO A 58 -3.77 9.31 8.40
C PRO A 58 -3.78 7.85 7.98
N SER A 59 -2.62 7.21 7.96
CA SER A 59 -2.48 5.79 7.63
C SER A 59 -3.15 4.88 8.67
N MET A 60 -3.02 5.21 9.97
CA MET A 60 -3.68 4.47 11.05
C MET A 60 -5.20 4.59 10.97
N ILE A 61 -5.71 5.79 10.71
CA ILE A 61 -7.15 6.04 10.53
C ILE A 61 -7.67 5.23 9.35
N SER A 62 -6.99 5.25 8.21
CA SER A 62 -7.41 4.53 7.01
C SER A 62 -7.57 3.03 7.27
N VAL A 63 -6.58 2.40 7.90
CA VAL A 63 -6.62 0.97 8.22
C VAL A 63 -7.74 0.63 9.21
N THR A 64 -8.10 1.55 10.11
CA THR A 64 -9.15 1.30 11.11
C THR A 64 -10.57 1.51 10.59
N ILE A 65 -10.79 2.26 9.51
CA ILE A 65 -12.13 2.55 8.94
C ILE A 65 -12.95 1.28 8.66
N PRO A 66 -12.46 0.25 7.93
CA PRO A 66 -13.24 -0.94 7.63
C PRO A 66 -13.64 -1.72 8.88
N VAL A 67 -12.72 -1.87 9.82
CA VAL A 67 -12.96 -2.58 11.09
C VAL A 67 -13.97 -1.81 11.94
N SER A 68 -13.81 -0.49 12.02
CA SER A 68 -14.74 0.39 12.76
C SER A 68 -16.15 0.35 12.16
N CYS A 69 -16.27 0.31 10.83
CA CYS A 69 -17.55 0.20 10.14
C CYS A 69 -18.26 -1.12 10.49
N LEU A 70 -17.53 -2.24 10.48
CA LEU A 70 -18.07 -3.54 10.83
C LEU A 70 -18.53 -3.58 12.29
N VAL A 71 -17.65 -3.20 13.22
CA VAL A 71 -17.93 -3.21 14.65
C VAL A 71 -19.10 -2.28 14.98
N SER A 72 -19.12 -1.08 14.41
CA SER A 72 -20.21 -0.11 14.63
C SER A 72 -21.56 -0.61 14.12
N SER A 73 -21.58 -1.33 13.00
CA SER A 73 -22.80 -1.97 12.49
C SER A 73 -23.37 -2.96 13.50
N VAL A 74 -22.50 -3.85 14.01
CA VAL A 74 -22.91 -4.86 15.02
C VAL A 74 -23.40 -4.19 16.31
N PHE A 75 -22.67 -3.18 16.80
CA PHE A 75 -23.07 -2.46 18.02
C PHE A 75 -24.40 -1.71 17.83
N THR A 76 -24.57 -0.99 16.73
CA THR A 76 -25.79 -0.23 16.46
C THR A 76 -27.03 -1.13 16.49
N TYR A 77 -26.99 -2.22 15.73
CA TYR A 77 -28.14 -3.16 15.71
C TYR A 77 -28.26 -3.93 17.02
N GLY A 78 -27.15 -4.31 17.66
CA GLY A 78 -27.17 -4.95 18.97
C GLY A 78 -27.83 -4.08 20.04
N MET A 79 -27.53 -2.79 20.10
CA MET A 79 -28.17 -1.84 21.02
C MET A 79 -29.67 -1.65 20.71
N MET A 80 -30.04 -1.56 19.43
CA MET A 80 -31.46 -1.51 19.03
C MET A 80 -32.26 -2.76 19.48
N ILE A 81 -31.65 -3.94 19.41
CA ILE A 81 -32.24 -5.18 19.90
C ILE A 81 -32.39 -5.13 21.42
N GLN A 82 -31.35 -4.73 22.12
CA GLN A 82 -31.34 -4.66 23.60
C GLN A 82 -32.38 -3.66 24.13
N ARG A 83 -32.55 -2.51 23.45
CA ARG A 83 -33.57 -1.49 23.78
C ARG A 83 -34.98 -1.90 23.31
N LYS A 84 -35.17 -3.09 22.72
CA LYS A 84 -36.43 -3.59 22.13
C LYS A 84 -36.98 -2.74 20.95
N GLU A 85 -36.22 -1.78 20.46
CA GLU A 85 -36.61 -0.93 19.32
C GLU A 85 -36.81 -1.76 18.04
N TRP A 86 -35.97 -2.78 17.89
CA TRP A 86 -36.08 -3.76 16.80
C TRP A 86 -37.47 -4.43 16.74
N LEU A 87 -38.02 -4.79 17.91
CA LEU A 87 -39.34 -5.42 18.01
C LEU A 87 -40.46 -4.47 17.53
N VAL A 88 -40.35 -3.19 17.91
CA VAL A 88 -41.29 -2.12 17.49
C VAL A 88 -41.26 -1.94 15.98
N PHE A 89 -40.07 -1.89 15.36
CA PHE A 89 -39.96 -1.77 13.91
C PHE A 89 -40.53 -2.98 13.18
N LYS A 90 -40.29 -4.18 13.69
CA LYS A 90 -40.81 -5.41 13.12
C LYS A 90 -42.34 -5.51 13.23
N SER A 91 -42.91 -5.13 14.37
CA SER A 91 -44.35 -5.08 14.57
C SER A 91 -45.06 -4.03 13.70
N SER A 92 -44.36 -2.97 13.30
CA SER A 92 -44.83 -1.98 12.31
C SER A 92 -44.78 -2.46 10.87
N GLY A 93 -44.41 -3.74 10.61
CA GLY A 93 -44.31 -4.31 9.26
C GLY A 93 -43.07 -3.93 8.46
N LEU A 94 -42.05 -3.34 9.11
CA LEU A 94 -40.77 -3.01 8.45
C LEU A 94 -39.92 -4.26 8.28
N SER A 95 -39.42 -4.50 7.05
CA SER A 95 -38.50 -5.60 6.77
C SER A 95 -37.08 -5.30 7.27
N LEU A 96 -36.33 -6.37 7.59
CA LEU A 96 -34.92 -6.32 7.95
C LEU A 96 -34.08 -5.57 6.92
N TYR A 97 -34.29 -5.89 5.65
CA TYR A 97 -33.57 -5.25 4.54
C TYR A 97 -33.81 -3.74 4.51
N ARG A 98 -35.02 -3.28 4.81
CA ARG A 98 -35.37 -1.86 4.84
C ARG A 98 -34.64 -1.12 5.97
N LEU A 99 -34.46 -1.77 7.13
CA LEU A 99 -33.73 -1.22 8.26
C LEU A 99 -32.20 -1.21 8.03
N SER A 100 -31.67 -2.16 7.28
CA SER A 100 -30.24 -2.25 6.96
C SER A 100 -29.80 -1.32 5.82
N THR A 101 -30.71 -0.96 4.92
CA THR A 101 -30.40 -0.13 3.73
C THR A 101 -29.64 1.16 4.05
N PRO A 102 -30.02 1.98 5.06
CA PRO A 102 -29.32 3.23 5.34
C PRO A 102 -27.85 3.00 5.75
N VAL A 103 -27.57 1.96 6.53
CA VAL A 103 -26.20 1.63 6.97
C VAL A 103 -25.38 1.10 5.80
N LEU A 104 -25.95 0.27 4.93
CA LEU A 104 -25.27 -0.23 3.73
C LEU A 104 -24.92 0.89 2.76
N LEU A 105 -25.83 1.84 2.51
CA LEU A 105 -25.55 3.01 1.67
C LEU A 105 -24.44 3.88 2.27
N LEU A 106 -24.47 4.08 3.58
CA LEU A 106 -23.42 4.86 4.24
C LEU A 106 -22.08 4.12 4.22
N GLY A 107 -22.06 2.80 4.38
CA GLY A 107 -20.86 1.97 4.23
C GLY A 107 -20.25 2.09 2.84
N LEU A 108 -21.08 2.12 1.79
CA LEU A 108 -20.63 2.33 0.42
C LEU A 108 -20.02 3.74 0.24
N LEU A 109 -20.65 4.77 0.81
CA LEU A 109 -20.11 6.13 0.79
C LEU A 109 -18.78 6.24 1.55
N LEU A 110 -18.67 5.57 2.71
CA LEU A 110 -17.42 5.50 3.48
C LEU A 110 -16.32 4.80 2.69
N SER A 111 -16.65 3.74 1.94
CA SER A 111 -15.68 3.01 1.10
C SER A 111 -15.12 3.92 -0.01
N ILE A 112 -15.99 4.67 -0.70
CA ILE A 112 -15.56 5.64 -1.71
C ILE A 112 -14.73 6.75 -1.06
N GLY A 113 -15.17 7.28 0.07
CA GLY A 113 -14.46 8.31 0.82
C GLY A 113 -13.07 7.85 1.28
N SER A 114 -12.96 6.61 1.77
CA SER A 114 -11.68 6.01 2.17
C SER A 114 -10.71 5.90 1.00
N PHE A 115 -11.19 5.51 -0.19
CA PHE A 115 -10.36 5.45 -1.39
C PHE A 115 -9.75 6.81 -1.76
N TYR A 116 -10.55 7.87 -1.73
CA TYR A 116 -10.04 9.22 -1.98
C TYR A 116 -9.11 9.73 -0.87
N PHE A 117 -9.43 9.42 0.38
CA PHE A 117 -8.60 9.75 1.53
C PHE A 117 -7.22 9.09 1.44
N ASP A 118 -7.16 7.81 1.07
CA ASP A 118 -5.92 7.07 0.90
C ASP A 118 -5.06 7.68 -0.21
N ASN A 119 -5.67 7.95 -1.35
CA ASN A 119 -4.94 8.43 -2.52
C ASN A 119 -4.43 9.88 -2.35
N SER A 120 -5.18 10.74 -1.65
CA SER A 120 -4.84 12.16 -1.53
C SER A 120 -4.02 12.49 -0.29
N ILE A 121 -4.25 11.80 0.84
CA ILE A 121 -3.68 12.17 2.13
C ILE A 121 -2.70 11.12 2.63
N VAL A 122 -3.08 9.83 2.58
CA VAL A 122 -2.26 8.77 3.18
C VAL A 122 -0.96 8.58 2.42
N ILE A 123 -0.97 8.63 1.09
CA ILE A 123 0.23 8.42 0.26
C ILE A 123 1.31 9.46 0.57
N ASP A 124 0.97 10.74 0.60
CA ASP A 124 1.94 11.82 0.84
C ASP A 124 2.46 11.82 2.28
N ASN A 125 1.59 11.58 3.25
CA ASN A 125 1.99 11.45 4.64
C ASN A 125 2.88 10.22 4.87
N ASN A 126 2.63 9.10 4.18
CA ASN A 126 3.49 7.92 4.26
C ASN A 126 4.89 8.16 3.68
N LYS A 127 5.05 9.00 2.66
CA LYS A 127 6.37 9.42 2.17
C LYS A 127 7.15 10.13 3.29
N THR A 128 6.52 11.15 3.90
CA THR A 128 7.11 11.90 5.02
C THR A 128 7.43 11.00 6.21
N LYS A 129 6.52 10.10 6.59
CA LYS A 129 6.76 9.08 7.64
C LYS A 129 8.00 8.24 7.32
N ASN A 130 8.11 7.74 6.09
CA ASN A 130 9.24 6.90 5.67
C ASN A 130 10.57 7.67 5.60
N GLU A 131 10.54 8.94 5.21
CA GLU A 131 11.71 9.82 5.25
C GLU A 131 12.20 10.03 6.69
N ILE A 132 11.31 10.36 7.62
CA ILE A 132 11.67 10.50 9.05
C ILE A 132 12.22 9.17 9.57
N LYS A 133 11.55 8.06 9.27
CA LYS A 133 11.97 6.72 9.71
C LYS A 133 13.35 6.33 9.17
N SER A 134 13.63 6.62 7.91
CA SER A 134 14.94 6.33 7.30
C SER A 134 16.05 7.22 7.83
N THR A 135 15.75 8.48 8.12
CA THR A 135 16.74 9.47 8.54
C THR A 135 17.12 9.33 10.02
N TYR A 136 16.12 9.13 10.88
CA TYR A 136 16.30 9.21 12.34
C TYR A 136 16.20 7.88 13.07
N MET A 137 15.60 6.82 12.48
CA MET A 137 15.36 5.54 13.15
C MET A 137 16.17 4.38 12.57
N SER A 138 17.01 4.63 11.57
CA SER A 138 17.87 3.59 11.00
C SER A 138 19.11 3.41 11.86
N LYS A 139 19.38 2.18 12.33
CA LYS A 139 20.59 1.81 13.10
C LYS A 139 21.91 2.14 12.40
N ASN A 140 21.88 2.49 11.12
CA ASN A 140 23.04 2.89 10.33
C ASN A 140 23.00 4.39 10.03
N LYS A 141 23.33 5.24 11.02
CA LYS A 141 23.49 6.70 10.85
C LYS A 141 24.44 7.10 9.70
N GLY A 142 25.28 6.15 9.20
CA GLY A 142 26.16 6.35 8.04
C GLY A 142 25.60 5.84 6.71
N ARG A 143 24.54 4.99 6.71
CA ARG A 143 23.94 4.40 5.51
C ARG A 143 22.58 5.00 5.13
N ALA A 144 21.94 5.77 6.02
CA ALA A 144 20.62 6.38 5.74
C ALA A 144 20.70 7.49 4.68
N LYS A 145 21.88 8.05 4.42
CA LYS A 145 22.09 9.05 3.35
C LYS A 145 22.20 8.43 1.96
N ASN A 146 22.28 7.08 1.87
CA ASN A 146 22.39 6.37 0.60
C ASN A 146 21.63 5.02 0.68
N LYS A 147 20.30 5.05 0.65
CA LYS A 147 19.56 3.87 0.20
C LYS A 147 19.70 3.79 -1.32
N SER A 148 20.96 3.62 -1.74
CA SER A 148 21.34 3.51 -3.15
C SER A 148 21.03 2.12 -3.72
N VAL A 149 20.67 1.15 -2.86
CA VAL A 149 20.32 -0.19 -3.28
C VAL A 149 18.83 -0.40 -3.11
N PHE A 150 18.15 -0.55 -4.23
CA PHE A 150 16.75 -0.92 -4.31
C PHE A 150 16.68 -2.41 -4.58
N GLU A 151 15.79 -3.13 -3.88
CA GLU A 151 15.56 -4.55 -4.07
C GLU A 151 14.19 -4.77 -4.70
N ASN A 152 14.07 -5.76 -5.59
CA ASN A 152 12.85 -6.13 -6.29
C ASN A 152 12.17 -4.95 -7.00
N VAL A 153 12.93 -4.30 -7.88
CA VAL A 153 12.43 -3.17 -8.68
C VAL A 153 11.79 -3.69 -9.95
N TYR A 154 10.53 -3.34 -10.15
CA TYR A 154 9.76 -3.66 -11.35
C TYR A 154 9.31 -2.39 -11.99
N PHE A 155 9.54 -2.24 -13.29
CA PHE A 155 8.98 -1.11 -14.05
C PHE A 155 8.61 -1.54 -15.46
N GLN A 156 7.60 -0.87 -15.98
CA GLN A 156 7.12 -1.06 -17.33
C GLN A 156 7.49 0.17 -18.15
N LYS A 157 8.30 -0.01 -19.19
CA LYS A 157 8.72 1.08 -20.05
C LYS A 157 7.62 1.47 -21.05
N ASN A 158 6.98 0.45 -21.63
CA ASN A 158 5.86 0.58 -22.56
C ASN A 158 4.82 -0.48 -22.21
N GLN A 159 3.67 -0.52 -22.89
CA GLN A 159 2.67 -1.58 -22.69
C GLN A 159 3.21 -3.00 -22.95
N LYS A 160 4.34 -3.11 -23.69
CA LYS A 160 4.94 -4.35 -24.12
C LYS A 160 6.20 -4.76 -23.31
N ASP A 161 6.91 -3.78 -22.73
CA ASP A 161 8.24 -3.97 -22.14
C ASP A 161 8.17 -3.98 -20.61
N LEU A 162 8.47 -5.11 -20.01
CA LEU A 162 8.55 -5.29 -18.56
C LEU A 162 10.02 -5.52 -18.15
N ILE A 163 10.49 -4.77 -17.17
CA ILE A 163 11.83 -4.88 -16.63
C ILE A 163 11.74 -5.20 -15.14
N ALA A 164 12.42 -6.26 -14.72
CA ALA A 164 12.56 -6.66 -13.34
C ALA A 164 14.03 -6.66 -12.95
N LEU A 165 14.36 -6.04 -11.82
CA LEU A 165 15.70 -6.00 -11.24
C LEU A 165 15.64 -6.55 -9.83
N GLU A 166 16.43 -7.56 -9.51
CA GLU A 166 16.49 -8.07 -8.13
C GLU A 166 17.14 -7.03 -7.21
N LYS A 167 18.25 -6.42 -7.65
CA LYS A 167 18.92 -5.36 -6.92
C LYS A 167 19.41 -4.29 -7.88
N PHE A 168 19.14 -3.04 -7.56
CA PHE A 168 19.64 -1.88 -8.30
C PHE A 168 20.39 -0.93 -7.37
N ASN A 169 21.65 -0.66 -7.67
CA ASN A 169 22.45 0.32 -6.95
C ASN A 169 22.54 1.62 -7.76
N SER A 170 21.83 2.66 -7.28
CA SER A 170 21.75 3.96 -7.96
C SER A 170 23.04 4.77 -7.89
N ASN A 171 23.99 4.46 -6.98
CA ASN A 171 25.26 5.20 -6.93
C ASN A 171 26.20 4.79 -8.07
N ASN A 172 26.19 3.50 -8.40
CA ASN A 172 27.09 2.95 -9.41
C ASN A 172 26.32 2.59 -10.69
N ASN A 173 25.00 2.86 -10.74
CA ASN A 173 24.10 2.48 -11.84
C ASN A 173 24.19 0.99 -12.21
N VAL A 174 24.40 0.12 -11.22
CA VAL A 174 24.55 -1.32 -11.42
C VAL A 174 23.28 -2.04 -10.98
N ALA A 175 22.75 -2.85 -11.88
CA ALA A 175 21.67 -3.80 -11.61
C ALA A 175 22.23 -5.22 -11.53
N LEU A 176 21.70 -6.01 -10.60
CA LEU A 176 21.96 -7.45 -10.49
C LEU A 176 20.67 -8.20 -10.81
N ASN A 177 20.83 -9.31 -11.54
CA ASN A 177 19.75 -10.16 -12.01
C ASN A 177 18.64 -9.35 -12.71
N LEU A 178 19.03 -8.74 -13.83
CA LEU A 178 18.09 -8.03 -14.71
C LEU A 178 17.35 -9.03 -15.57
N ASN A 179 16.02 -8.96 -15.57
CA ASN A 179 15.14 -9.68 -16.47
C ASN A 179 14.36 -8.66 -17.30
N PHE A 180 14.51 -8.71 -18.59
CA PHE A 180 13.71 -7.94 -19.55
C PHE A 180 12.77 -8.89 -20.26
N LEU A 181 11.50 -8.53 -20.34
CA LEU A 181 10.46 -9.29 -21.00
C LEU A 181 9.74 -8.39 -22.02
N GLU A 182 9.69 -8.82 -23.25
CA GLU A 182 8.88 -8.20 -24.29
C GLU A 182 7.63 -9.06 -24.52
N VAL A 183 6.47 -8.47 -24.23
CA VAL A 183 5.17 -9.16 -24.31
C VAL A 183 4.28 -8.43 -25.31
N GLU A 184 3.73 -9.10 -26.29
CA GLU A 184 2.77 -8.57 -27.25
C GLU A 184 1.51 -9.44 -27.27
N ASP A 185 0.35 -8.81 -27.13
CA ASP A 185 -0.95 -9.48 -27.08
C ASP A 185 -1.03 -10.65 -26.07
N GLY A 186 -0.34 -10.50 -24.92
CA GLY A 186 -0.28 -11.50 -23.88
C GLY A 186 0.69 -12.65 -24.13
N MET A 187 1.46 -12.61 -25.23
CA MET A 187 2.47 -13.61 -25.57
C MET A 187 3.87 -13.05 -25.33
N LEU A 188 4.75 -13.88 -24.78
CA LEU A 188 6.15 -13.55 -24.58
C LEU A 188 6.88 -13.71 -25.91
N LEU A 189 7.44 -12.63 -26.44
CA LEU A 189 8.21 -12.63 -27.68
C LEU A 189 9.72 -12.74 -27.43
N LYS A 190 10.18 -12.04 -26.38
CA LYS A 190 11.62 -11.99 -26.08
C LYS A 190 11.84 -11.93 -24.56
N ARG A 191 12.86 -12.66 -24.12
CA ARG A 191 13.32 -12.62 -22.75
C ARG A 191 14.85 -12.45 -22.73
N ILE A 192 15.30 -11.50 -21.93
CA ILE A 192 16.71 -11.24 -21.68
C ILE A 192 16.95 -11.40 -20.18
N ASP A 193 17.80 -12.34 -19.81
CA ASP A 193 18.24 -12.54 -18.44
C ASP A 193 19.73 -12.16 -18.35
N SER A 194 20.11 -11.28 -17.42
CA SER A 194 21.51 -10.88 -17.21
C SER A 194 21.83 -10.88 -15.72
N LYS A 195 22.96 -11.46 -15.35
CA LYS A 195 23.43 -11.47 -13.95
C LYS A 195 23.84 -10.09 -13.47
N LYS A 196 24.41 -9.27 -14.35
CA LYS A 196 24.85 -7.93 -14.06
C LYS A 196 24.58 -7.01 -15.24
N ALA A 197 24.02 -5.84 -14.98
CA ALA A 197 23.81 -4.80 -15.97
C ALA A 197 24.26 -3.45 -15.42
N ILE A 198 24.85 -2.62 -16.26
CA ILE A 198 25.32 -1.27 -15.91
C ILE A 198 24.55 -0.28 -16.78
N TRP A 199 23.89 0.69 -16.16
CA TRP A 199 23.17 1.74 -16.87
C TRP A 199 24.11 2.86 -17.28
N HIS A 200 24.17 3.17 -18.55
CA HIS A 200 24.88 4.31 -19.09
C HIS A 200 23.92 5.45 -19.39
N ALA A 201 23.88 6.44 -18.49
CA ALA A 201 22.93 7.56 -18.60
C ALA A 201 23.16 8.43 -19.86
N GLU A 202 24.40 8.57 -20.30
CA GLU A 202 24.74 9.35 -21.51
C GLU A 202 24.20 8.71 -22.80
N LEU A 203 24.16 7.38 -22.85
CA LEU A 203 23.73 6.60 -24.01
C LEU A 203 22.28 6.12 -23.90
N ASN A 204 21.64 6.28 -22.72
CA ASN A 204 20.33 5.73 -22.41
C ASN A 204 20.23 4.21 -22.69
N GLN A 205 21.28 3.46 -22.35
CA GLN A 205 21.41 2.04 -22.68
C GLN A 205 21.97 1.26 -21.47
N TRP A 206 21.59 -0.04 -21.43
CA TRP A 206 22.17 -0.99 -20.50
C TRP A 206 23.32 -1.75 -21.13
N ASN A 207 24.44 -1.86 -20.42
CA ASN A 207 25.51 -2.77 -20.77
C ASN A 207 25.33 -4.05 -19.96
N LEU A 208 25.06 -5.16 -20.65
CA LEU A 208 24.73 -6.46 -20.03
C LEU A 208 25.98 -7.33 -19.96
N TYR A 209 26.13 -8.01 -18.84
CA TYR A 209 27.20 -8.96 -18.57
C TYR A 209 26.61 -10.31 -18.17
N ASP A 210 27.18 -11.40 -18.68
CA ASP A 210 26.75 -12.77 -18.41
C ASP A 210 25.24 -12.92 -18.65
N PHE A 211 24.85 -12.76 -19.91
CA PHE A 211 23.45 -12.66 -20.30
C PHE A 211 23.01 -13.80 -21.25
N SER A 212 21.71 -14.06 -21.25
CA SER A 212 21.05 -14.91 -22.24
C SER A 212 19.86 -14.17 -22.87
N ILE A 213 19.77 -14.22 -24.19
CA ILE A 213 18.64 -13.72 -24.96
C ILE A 213 17.90 -14.92 -25.53
N ARG A 214 16.59 -14.94 -25.32
CA ARG A 214 15.70 -15.99 -25.84
C ARG A 214 14.57 -15.35 -26.61
N ASP A 215 14.42 -15.74 -27.85
CA ASP A 215 13.31 -15.32 -28.71
C ASP A 215 12.29 -16.47 -28.76
N PHE A 216 11.01 -16.11 -28.67
CA PHE A 216 9.90 -17.06 -28.69
C PHE A 216 9.04 -16.84 -29.94
N ASP A 217 8.43 -17.89 -30.45
CA ASP A 217 7.41 -17.78 -31.48
C ASP A 217 6.01 -17.54 -30.88
N ARG A 218 5.00 -17.39 -31.74
CA ARG A 218 3.62 -17.19 -31.32
C ARG A 218 2.99 -18.40 -30.62
N GLU A 219 3.63 -19.54 -30.65
CA GLU A 219 3.21 -20.78 -29.97
C GLU A 219 3.90 -20.92 -28.60
N GLY A 220 4.79 -19.97 -28.24
CA GLY A 220 5.55 -19.96 -26.99
C GLY A 220 6.77 -20.89 -27.00
N LEU A 221 7.19 -21.37 -28.17
CA LEU A 221 8.38 -22.21 -28.32
C LEU A 221 9.63 -21.36 -28.51
N GLU A 222 10.74 -21.76 -27.88
CA GLU A 222 12.03 -21.07 -28.05
C GLU A 222 12.55 -21.26 -29.48
N LYS A 223 12.75 -20.14 -30.20
CA LYS A 223 13.21 -20.09 -31.58
C LYS A 223 14.73 -19.88 -31.67
N ASN A 224 15.26 -19.01 -30.84
CA ASN A 224 16.69 -18.69 -30.79
C ASN A 224 17.13 -18.49 -29.35
N VAL A 225 18.33 -18.98 -29.01
CA VAL A 225 18.97 -18.74 -27.71
C VAL A 225 20.39 -18.26 -27.96
N ILE A 226 20.67 -17.04 -27.50
CA ILE A 226 22.02 -16.47 -27.53
C ILE A 226 22.50 -16.39 -26.07
N ILE A 227 23.61 -17.04 -25.78
CA ILE A 227 24.25 -16.96 -24.46
C ILE A 227 25.63 -16.33 -24.66
N SER A 228 25.90 -15.23 -23.97
CA SER A 228 27.19 -14.57 -24.02
C SER A 228 27.67 -14.16 -22.64
N LYS A 229 28.99 -14.30 -22.44
CA LYS A 229 29.68 -13.75 -21.26
C LYS A 229 30.26 -12.37 -21.52
N ASN A 230 30.31 -11.95 -22.78
CA ASN A 230 30.85 -10.66 -23.21
C ASN A 230 29.77 -9.58 -23.15
N ASP A 231 30.23 -8.33 -23.13
CA ASP A 231 29.38 -7.14 -23.08
C ASP A 231 28.49 -7.01 -24.30
N SER A 232 27.24 -6.60 -24.10
CA SER A 232 26.32 -6.17 -25.15
C SER A 232 25.53 -4.94 -24.69
N LEU A 233 25.41 -3.95 -25.58
CA LEU A 233 24.59 -2.75 -25.36
C LEU A 233 23.16 -3.00 -25.82
N ILE A 234 22.17 -2.72 -24.97
CA ILE A 234 20.74 -2.80 -25.25
C ILE A 234 20.02 -1.56 -24.74
#